data_065f26cfdb4840b544b8543aadcc0e4a
#
_entry.id   065f26cfdb4840b544b8543aadcc0e4a
#
_cell.length_a   1.000
_cell.length_b   1.000
_cell.length_c   1.000
_cell.angle_alpha   90.00
_cell.angle_beta   90.00
_cell.angle_gamma   90.00
#
_symmetry.space_group_name_H-M   'P 1'
#
loop_
_entity.id
_entity.type
_entity.pdbx_description
1 polymer ?
#
loop_
_entity_poly.entity_id
_entity_poly.type
_entity_poly.pdbx_seq_one_letter_code
_entity_poly.pdbx_strand_id
1 'polypeptide(L)'
;MKRYIVFLKQVPRSTKVEIDAVTHTLKRSSALTQTNPDDLYALQAALDLKRDTGAEVVAVSMGPASAEDVLCEALQRGADRAILLSSPAFAGSDTWCTSTVLAAAVRKVGDFDLLFFGRMAIDGDTAQVGPEVAGQLDIPQVTSLVALEGISENHLRACRRAGTVIQHLETELPCAVMVSRENGVLACPTLSGWRYAWKQEIVRWDETDLNLDPSAVGLHASPTKVVSTFVPCQGKSLRWLANAEELRSAIISEI
;
A
#
# COMPACT_ATOMS: atom_id res chain seq x y z
N MET A 1 7.80 23.58 -6.93
CA MET A 1 6.67 23.25 -6.00
C MET A 1 6.90 21.84 -5.54
N LYS A 2 6.87 21.56 -4.24
CA LYS A 2 7.05 20.19 -3.73
C LYS A 2 5.90 19.31 -4.17
N ARG A 3 6.19 18.03 -4.44
CA ARG A 3 5.19 17.03 -4.84
C ARG A 3 5.38 15.74 -4.08
N TYR A 4 4.29 15.21 -3.53
CA TYR A 4 4.22 13.93 -2.85
C TYR A 4 3.32 12.98 -3.63
N ILE A 5 3.77 11.76 -3.89
CA ILE A 5 2.99 10.73 -4.57
C ILE A 5 2.62 9.68 -3.53
N VAL A 6 1.32 9.41 -3.37
CA VAL A 6 0.81 8.44 -2.38
C VAL A 6 0.17 7.27 -3.11
N PHE A 7 0.63 6.07 -2.81
CA PHE A 7 0.09 4.85 -3.39
C PHE A 7 -0.97 4.24 -2.48
N LEU A 8 -2.10 3.87 -3.08
CA LEU A 8 -3.27 3.32 -2.38
C LEU A 8 -3.71 2.05 -3.08
N LYS A 9 -4.06 1.03 -2.31
CA LYS A 9 -4.57 -0.24 -2.84
C LYS A 9 -6.00 -0.48 -2.39
N GLN A 10 -6.85 -0.91 -3.32
CA GLN A 10 -8.14 -1.48 -2.99
C GLN A 10 -7.97 -2.92 -2.53
N VAL A 11 -8.46 -3.24 -1.33
CA VAL A 11 -8.38 -4.56 -0.72
C VAL A 11 -9.77 -5.06 -0.29
N PRO A 12 -9.99 -6.38 -0.18
CA PRO A 12 -11.22 -6.90 0.38
C PRO A 12 -11.41 -6.43 1.85
N ARG A 13 -12.63 -6.06 2.20
CA ARG A 13 -12.99 -5.63 3.58
C ARG A 13 -13.09 -6.80 4.55
N SER A 14 -13.36 -8.00 4.05
CA SER A 14 -13.55 -9.19 4.87
C SER A 14 -12.56 -10.29 4.47
N THR A 15 -11.99 -10.97 5.46
CA THR A 15 -11.20 -12.20 5.28
C THR A 15 -12.08 -13.42 4.95
N LYS A 16 -13.41 -13.32 5.11
CA LYS A 16 -14.35 -14.36 4.67
C LYS A 16 -14.60 -14.19 3.17
N VAL A 17 -13.73 -14.77 2.38
CA VAL A 17 -13.86 -14.80 0.93
C VAL A 17 -14.55 -16.11 0.56
N GLU A 18 -15.66 -16.03 -0.19
CA GLU A 18 -16.28 -17.23 -0.77
C GLU A 18 -15.38 -17.77 -1.88
N ILE A 19 -15.00 -19.01 -1.76
CA ILE A 19 -14.31 -19.75 -2.81
C ILE A 19 -15.38 -20.35 -3.72
N ASP A 20 -15.27 -20.15 -5.01
CA ASP A 20 -16.10 -20.83 -5.98
C ASP A 20 -15.80 -22.32 -5.93
N ALA A 21 -16.83 -23.14 -5.61
CA ALA A 21 -16.66 -24.57 -5.41
C ALA A 21 -16.25 -25.33 -6.69
N VAL A 22 -16.41 -24.73 -7.86
CA VAL A 22 -16.13 -25.36 -9.16
C VAL A 22 -14.75 -24.95 -9.67
N THR A 23 -14.43 -23.66 -9.58
CA THR A 23 -13.17 -23.12 -10.14
C THR A 23 -12.06 -23.02 -9.11
N HIS A 24 -12.35 -23.23 -7.82
CA HIS A 24 -11.43 -23.03 -6.69
C HIS A 24 -10.79 -21.63 -6.65
N THR A 25 -11.44 -20.66 -7.29
CA THR A 25 -10.99 -19.27 -7.31
C THR A 25 -11.82 -18.41 -6.36
N LEU A 26 -11.25 -17.31 -5.92
CA LEU A 26 -11.93 -16.35 -5.06
C LEU A 26 -13.06 -15.66 -5.84
N LYS A 27 -14.30 -15.72 -5.34
CA LYS A 27 -15.42 -14.92 -5.84
C LYS A 27 -15.22 -13.45 -5.47
N ARG A 28 -14.43 -12.73 -6.25
CA ARG A 28 -14.13 -11.30 -6.02
C ARG A 28 -15.34 -10.37 -6.23
N SER A 29 -16.35 -10.81 -6.93
CA SER A 29 -17.50 -9.98 -7.36
C SER A 29 -18.50 -9.63 -6.25
N SER A 30 -18.43 -10.28 -5.07
CA SER A 30 -19.38 -10.05 -3.96
C SER A 30 -18.72 -9.49 -2.69
N ALA A 31 -17.40 -9.35 -2.66
CA ALA A 31 -16.70 -8.84 -1.48
C ALA A 31 -16.75 -7.30 -1.45
N LEU A 32 -17.28 -6.73 -0.36
CA LEU A 32 -17.10 -5.31 -0.09
C LEU A 32 -15.60 -5.00 -0.04
N THR A 33 -15.20 -3.97 -0.74
CA THR A 33 -13.81 -3.49 -0.77
C THR A 33 -13.62 -2.26 0.10
N GLN A 34 -12.37 -1.95 0.41
CA GLN A 34 -11.97 -0.75 1.16
C GLN A 34 -10.56 -0.33 0.73
N THR A 35 -10.18 0.87 1.06
CA THR A 35 -8.77 1.29 0.99
C THR A 35 -7.94 0.49 1.99
N ASN A 36 -6.77 0.02 1.57
CA ASN A 36 -5.84 -0.66 2.48
C ASN A 36 -5.56 0.24 3.70
N PRO A 37 -5.76 -0.28 4.93
CA PRO A 37 -5.63 0.57 6.12
C PRO A 37 -4.26 1.23 6.28
N ASP A 38 -3.16 0.54 5.97
CA ASP A 38 -1.82 1.12 6.09
C ASP A 38 -1.60 2.27 5.09
N ASP A 39 -2.24 2.21 3.89
CA ASP A 39 -2.15 3.27 2.89
C ASP A 39 -2.89 4.54 3.32
N LEU A 40 -3.94 4.42 4.13
CA LEU A 40 -4.61 5.59 4.73
C LEU A 40 -3.68 6.36 5.67
N TYR A 41 -2.81 5.66 6.42
CA TYR A 41 -1.80 6.32 7.26
C TYR A 41 -0.71 6.97 6.41
N ALA A 42 -0.33 6.36 5.27
CA ALA A 42 0.58 6.98 4.31
C ALA A 42 -0.01 8.25 3.70
N LEU A 43 -1.29 8.21 3.31
CA LEU A 43 -2.01 9.38 2.82
C LEU A 43 -2.09 10.47 3.90
N GLN A 44 -2.42 10.11 5.14
CA GLN A 44 -2.50 11.07 6.24
C GLN A 44 -1.15 11.75 6.48
N ALA A 45 -0.05 10.98 6.50
CA ALA A 45 1.30 11.53 6.65
C ALA A 45 1.65 12.53 5.55
N ALA A 46 1.31 12.23 4.30
CA ALA A 46 1.51 13.13 3.17
C ALA A 46 0.67 14.41 3.30
N LEU A 47 -0.59 14.29 3.73
CA LEU A 47 -1.50 15.43 3.93
C LEU A 47 -1.08 16.31 5.12
N ASP A 48 -0.55 15.71 6.19
CA ASP A 48 -0.01 16.45 7.31
C ASP A 48 1.22 17.27 6.89
N LEU A 49 2.14 16.64 6.16
CA LEU A 49 3.31 17.32 5.63
C LEU A 49 2.96 18.39 4.57
N LYS A 50 1.90 18.16 3.78
CA LYS A 50 1.37 19.18 2.83
C LYS A 50 0.94 20.45 3.54
N ARG A 51 0.34 20.38 4.74
CA ARG A 51 -0.08 21.58 5.50
C ARG A 51 1.09 22.50 5.82
N ASP A 52 2.26 21.93 6.06
CA ASP A 52 3.46 22.68 6.41
C ASP A 52 4.24 23.18 5.18
N THR A 53 4.18 22.44 4.08
CA THR A 53 5.03 22.68 2.90
C THR A 53 4.30 23.26 1.70
N GLY A 54 2.97 23.17 1.66
CA GLY A 54 2.18 23.54 0.48
C GLY A 54 2.39 22.62 -0.73
N ALA A 55 2.87 21.39 -0.51
CA ALA A 55 3.12 20.43 -1.58
C ALA A 55 1.83 19.97 -2.28
N GLU A 56 1.95 19.61 -3.56
CA GLU A 56 0.92 18.87 -4.29
C GLU A 56 0.92 17.41 -3.83
N VAL A 57 -0.25 16.84 -3.52
CA VAL A 57 -0.41 15.41 -3.20
C VAL A 57 -1.15 14.71 -4.33
N VAL A 58 -0.47 13.77 -4.98
CA VAL A 58 -0.99 12.94 -6.08
C VAL A 58 -1.25 11.54 -5.57
N ALA A 59 -2.51 11.12 -5.56
CA ALA A 59 -2.91 9.76 -5.19
C ALA A 59 -2.86 8.84 -6.41
N VAL A 60 -2.25 7.66 -6.28
CA VAL A 60 -2.10 6.68 -7.36
C VAL A 60 -2.61 5.32 -6.87
N SER A 61 -3.40 4.65 -7.68
CA SER A 61 -3.82 3.26 -7.43
C SER A 61 -3.67 2.42 -8.68
N MET A 62 -3.22 1.18 -8.54
CA MET A 62 -3.19 0.19 -9.63
C MET A 62 -4.27 -0.87 -9.37
N GLY A 63 -5.19 -1.01 -10.31
CA GLY A 63 -6.28 -1.97 -10.14
C GLY A 63 -7.35 -1.90 -11.22
N PRO A 64 -8.45 -2.66 -11.04
CA PRO A 64 -9.62 -2.58 -11.92
C PRO A 64 -10.32 -1.21 -11.77
N ALA A 65 -11.29 -0.93 -12.63
CA ALA A 65 -12.07 0.31 -12.58
C ALA A 65 -12.69 0.60 -11.20
N SER A 66 -13.06 -0.43 -10.43
CA SER A 66 -13.57 -0.27 -9.06
C SER A 66 -12.56 0.35 -8.07
N ALA A 67 -11.26 0.32 -8.40
CA ALA A 67 -10.24 0.96 -7.56
C ALA A 67 -10.30 2.50 -7.60
N GLU A 68 -11.19 3.09 -8.42
CA GLU A 68 -11.53 4.52 -8.32
C GLU A 68 -12.10 4.89 -6.95
N ASP A 69 -12.75 3.97 -6.25
CA ASP A 69 -13.31 4.23 -4.92
C ASP A 69 -12.25 4.69 -3.92
N VAL A 70 -11.06 4.06 -3.94
CA VAL A 70 -9.96 4.45 -3.03
C VAL A 70 -9.34 5.79 -3.43
N LEU A 71 -9.37 6.13 -4.70
CA LEU A 71 -8.91 7.43 -5.21
C LEU A 71 -9.91 8.54 -4.90
N CYS A 72 -11.21 8.25 -4.99
CA CYS A 72 -12.25 9.15 -4.51
C CYS A 72 -12.07 9.43 -3.01
N GLU A 73 -11.79 8.40 -2.19
CA GLU A 73 -11.51 8.58 -0.77
C GLU A 73 -10.28 9.47 -0.55
N ALA A 74 -9.21 9.28 -1.33
CA ALA A 74 -8.01 10.13 -1.24
C ALA A 74 -8.31 11.61 -1.52
N LEU A 75 -9.08 11.89 -2.58
CA LEU A 75 -9.52 13.24 -2.92
C LEU A 75 -10.41 13.86 -1.83
N GLN A 76 -11.32 13.05 -1.25
CA GLN A 76 -12.17 13.48 -0.13
C GLN A 76 -11.38 13.85 1.12
N ARG A 77 -10.22 13.21 1.34
CA ARG A 77 -9.31 13.47 2.45
C ARG A 77 -8.38 14.65 2.20
N GLY A 78 -8.20 15.09 0.95
CA GLY A 78 -7.44 16.29 0.61
C GLY A 78 -6.27 16.10 -0.37
N ALA A 79 -6.18 14.97 -1.07
CA ALA A 79 -5.31 14.83 -2.23
C ALA A 79 -5.74 15.81 -3.34
N ASP A 80 -4.79 16.30 -4.11
CA ASP A 80 -5.05 17.30 -5.16
C ASP A 80 -5.38 16.65 -6.50
N ARG A 81 -4.78 15.49 -6.78
CA ARG A 81 -4.97 14.73 -8.02
C ARG A 81 -5.06 13.25 -7.73
N ALA A 82 -5.72 12.53 -8.64
CA ALA A 82 -5.88 11.08 -8.56
C ALA A 82 -5.61 10.43 -9.91
N ILE A 83 -4.85 9.33 -9.92
CA ILE A 83 -4.46 8.59 -11.10
C ILE A 83 -4.74 7.11 -10.88
N LEU A 84 -5.55 6.50 -11.75
CA LEU A 84 -5.80 5.08 -11.79
C LEU A 84 -4.94 4.43 -12.88
N LEU A 85 -4.12 3.46 -12.50
CA LEU A 85 -3.38 2.60 -13.40
C LEU A 85 -4.23 1.35 -13.67
N SER A 86 -4.85 1.26 -14.84
CA SER A 86 -5.81 0.20 -15.12
C SER A 86 -5.68 -0.31 -16.55
N SER A 87 -5.30 -1.57 -16.66
CA SER A 87 -5.23 -2.31 -17.90
C SER A 87 -5.41 -3.80 -17.64
N PRO A 88 -6.02 -4.56 -18.57
CA PRO A 88 -5.98 -6.01 -18.54
C PRO A 88 -4.56 -6.60 -18.52
N ALA A 89 -3.58 -5.90 -19.10
CA ALA A 89 -2.18 -6.31 -19.10
C ALA A 89 -1.57 -6.33 -17.70
N PHE A 90 -2.09 -5.54 -16.75
CA PHE A 90 -1.59 -5.50 -15.38
C PHE A 90 -2.17 -6.61 -14.49
N ALA A 91 -3.17 -7.35 -14.97
CA ALA A 91 -3.86 -8.35 -14.18
C ALA A 91 -2.93 -9.50 -13.76
N GLY A 92 -3.01 -9.90 -12.47
CA GLY A 92 -2.21 -11.00 -11.92
C GLY A 92 -0.73 -10.68 -11.71
N SER A 93 -0.34 -9.41 -11.78
CA SER A 93 1.02 -8.96 -11.42
C SER A 93 1.38 -9.39 -10.00
N ASP A 94 2.58 -9.93 -9.84
CA ASP A 94 3.21 -10.07 -8.52
C ASP A 94 3.80 -8.73 -8.06
N THR A 95 4.60 -8.73 -6.98
CA THR A 95 5.18 -7.49 -6.44
C THR A 95 6.16 -6.85 -7.41
N TRP A 96 6.97 -7.64 -8.13
CA TRP A 96 7.93 -7.13 -9.11
C TRP A 96 7.25 -6.44 -10.29
N CYS A 97 6.28 -7.08 -10.92
CA CYS A 97 5.53 -6.48 -12.01
C CYS A 97 4.70 -5.27 -11.55
N THR A 98 4.11 -5.34 -10.35
CA THR A 98 3.40 -4.21 -9.75
C THR A 98 4.33 -3.03 -9.55
N SER A 99 5.49 -3.23 -8.93
CA SER A 99 6.46 -2.16 -8.69
C SER A 99 7.00 -1.56 -10.01
N THR A 100 7.14 -2.35 -11.06
CA THR A 100 7.52 -1.88 -12.41
C THR A 100 6.49 -0.91 -12.98
N VAL A 101 5.21 -1.24 -12.89
CA VAL A 101 4.10 -0.35 -13.33
C VAL A 101 4.08 0.93 -12.50
N LEU A 102 4.21 0.82 -11.17
CA LEU A 102 4.21 1.98 -10.27
C LEU A 102 5.43 2.90 -10.51
N ALA A 103 6.62 2.33 -10.72
CA ALA A 103 7.81 3.12 -11.04
C ALA A 103 7.68 3.84 -12.38
N ALA A 104 7.07 3.20 -13.39
CA ALA A 104 6.76 3.87 -14.66
C ALA A 104 5.77 5.02 -14.47
N ALA A 105 4.75 4.84 -13.62
CA ALA A 105 3.81 5.90 -13.29
C ALA A 105 4.49 7.09 -12.59
N VAL A 106 5.44 6.84 -11.67
CA VAL A 106 6.24 7.90 -11.03
C VAL A 106 7.02 8.68 -12.07
N ARG A 107 7.71 7.99 -13.00
CA ARG A 107 8.45 8.65 -14.08
C ARG A 107 7.55 9.51 -14.97
N LYS A 108 6.31 9.08 -15.23
CA LYS A 108 5.32 9.84 -16.01
C LYS A 108 4.75 11.03 -15.24
N VAL A 109 4.54 10.93 -13.93
CA VAL A 109 4.15 12.06 -13.09
C VAL A 109 5.23 13.16 -13.11
N GLY A 110 6.49 12.77 -13.22
CA GLY A 110 7.65 13.67 -13.29
C GLY A 110 8.21 13.99 -11.90
N ASP A 111 8.77 15.19 -11.75
CA ASP A 111 9.48 15.60 -10.53
C ASP A 111 8.64 15.39 -9.26
N PHE A 112 9.25 14.80 -8.25
CA PHE A 112 8.65 14.55 -6.95
C PHE A 112 9.72 14.65 -5.84
N ASP A 113 9.27 14.85 -4.61
CA ASP A 113 10.15 14.89 -3.43
C ASP A 113 10.00 13.62 -2.58
N LEU A 114 8.76 13.12 -2.41
CA LEU A 114 8.48 11.96 -1.56
C LEU A 114 7.48 11.00 -2.23
N LEU A 115 7.77 9.71 -2.09
CA LEU A 115 6.82 8.62 -2.36
C LEU A 115 6.33 8.06 -1.03
N PHE A 116 5.02 7.96 -0.87
CA PHE A 116 4.38 7.42 0.31
C PHE A 116 3.69 6.10 -0.01
N PHE A 117 4.00 5.07 0.75
CA PHE A 117 3.37 3.77 0.73
C PHE A 117 2.89 3.41 2.12
N GLY A 118 1.82 2.64 2.25
CA GLY A 118 1.55 1.88 3.46
C GLY A 118 2.64 0.83 3.69
N ARG A 119 2.86 0.43 4.92
CA ARG A 119 3.85 -0.60 5.26
C ARG A 119 3.64 -1.89 4.47
N MET A 120 2.39 -2.33 4.34
CA MET A 120 2.00 -3.50 3.55
C MET A 120 0.49 -3.49 3.25
N ALA A 121 0.06 -4.28 2.26
CA ALA A 121 -1.34 -4.53 1.97
C ALA A 121 -1.84 -5.75 2.74
N ILE A 122 -3.04 -5.65 3.35
CA ILE A 122 -3.61 -6.70 4.22
C ILE A 122 -4.08 -7.95 3.48
N ASP A 123 -4.10 -7.93 2.15
CA ASP A 123 -4.48 -9.08 1.30
C ASP A 123 -3.27 -9.92 0.86
N GLY A 124 -2.10 -9.33 0.75
CA GLY A 124 -0.89 -10.01 0.28
C GLY A 124 0.23 -10.11 1.30
N ASP A 125 0.26 -9.23 2.30
CA ASP A 125 1.21 -9.17 3.43
C ASP A 125 2.71 -9.25 3.06
N THR A 126 3.08 -8.88 1.82
CA THR A 126 4.47 -9.01 1.34
C THR A 126 5.39 -7.91 1.81
N ALA A 127 4.88 -6.69 2.01
CA ALA A 127 5.65 -5.48 2.34
C ALA A 127 6.80 -5.16 1.34
N GLN A 128 6.71 -5.62 0.09
CA GLN A 128 7.78 -5.56 -0.92
C GLN A 128 7.62 -4.40 -1.90
N VAL A 129 6.38 -4.04 -2.28
CA VAL A 129 6.12 -3.12 -3.41
C VAL A 129 6.80 -1.77 -3.22
N GLY A 130 6.67 -1.14 -2.05
CA GLY A 130 7.32 0.15 -1.78
C GLY A 130 8.85 0.09 -1.91
N PRO A 131 9.55 -0.85 -1.22
CA PRO A 131 10.98 -1.07 -1.38
C PRO A 131 11.42 -1.36 -2.83
N GLU A 132 10.66 -2.17 -3.57
CA GLU A 132 10.95 -2.48 -4.97
C GLU A 132 10.81 -1.26 -5.88
N VAL A 133 9.79 -0.42 -5.68
CA VAL A 133 9.65 0.86 -6.41
C VAL A 133 10.84 1.77 -6.12
N ALA A 134 11.25 1.90 -4.87
CA ALA A 134 12.40 2.71 -4.50
C ALA A 134 13.69 2.19 -5.16
N GLY A 135 13.91 0.86 -5.15
CA GLY A 135 15.04 0.24 -5.83
C GLY A 135 15.03 0.45 -7.35
N GLN A 136 13.88 0.35 -8.01
CA GLN A 136 13.76 0.58 -9.46
C GLN A 136 13.94 2.05 -9.87
N LEU A 137 13.72 2.97 -8.94
CA LEU A 137 13.95 4.41 -9.14
C LEU A 137 15.34 4.87 -8.67
N ASP A 138 16.11 3.95 -8.05
CA ASP A 138 17.43 4.23 -7.45
C ASP A 138 17.39 5.40 -6.45
N ILE A 139 16.38 5.38 -5.55
CA ILE A 139 16.19 6.40 -4.52
C ILE A 139 16.29 5.79 -3.12
N PRO A 140 16.73 6.58 -2.12
CA PRO A 140 16.71 6.18 -0.72
C PRO A 140 15.31 5.80 -0.22
N GLN A 141 15.24 4.97 0.83
CA GLN A 141 13.97 4.54 1.40
C GLN A 141 14.02 4.43 2.92
N VAL A 142 12.88 4.72 3.56
CA VAL A 142 12.67 4.54 5.00
C VAL A 142 11.49 3.60 5.21
N THR A 143 11.77 2.36 5.59
CA THR A 143 10.74 1.35 5.88
C THR A 143 10.25 1.45 7.32
N SER A 144 9.00 1.03 7.59
CA SER A 144 8.39 1.03 8.92
C SER A 144 8.46 2.41 9.60
N LEU A 145 8.17 3.45 8.85
CA LEU A 145 8.13 4.82 9.34
C LEU A 145 7.09 4.94 10.46
N VAL A 146 7.50 5.51 11.61
CA VAL A 146 6.62 5.77 12.75
C VAL A 146 6.43 7.27 13.01
N ALA A 147 7.32 8.12 12.52
CA ALA A 147 7.16 9.57 12.58
C ALA A 147 7.99 10.29 11.52
N LEU A 148 7.45 11.38 10.98
CA LEU A 148 8.18 12.39 10.22
C LEU A 148 8.61 13.48 11.20
N GLU A 149 9.92 13.72 11.30
CA GLU A 149 10.47 14.72 12.25
C GLU A 149 10.73 16.09 11.60
N GLY A 150 10.86 16.11 10.28
CA GLY A 150 11.01 17.35 9.52
C GLY A 150 11.50 17.10 8.09
N ILE A 151 11.26 18.09 7.24
CA ILE A 151 11.73 18.11 5.87
C ILE A 151 12.40 19.45 5.58
N SER A 152 13.55 19.41 4.92
CA SER A 152 14.26 20.58 4.39
C SER A 152 14.17 20.60 2.85
N GLU A 153 15.00 21.40 2.18
CA GLU A 153 15.05 21.40 0.71
C GLU A 153 15.53 20.04 0.15
N ASN A 154 16.54 19.45 0.79
CA ASN A 154 17.22 18.28 0.26
C ASN A 154 17.20 17.04 1.19
N HIS A 155 16.66 17.16 2.41
CA HIS A 155 16.74 16.08 3.39
C HIS A 155 15.40 15.86 4.10
N LEU A 156 15.12 14.60 4.41
CA LEU A 156 14.04 14.15 5.28
C LEU A 156 14.64 13.60 6.58
N ARG A 157 14.13 14.06 7.73
CA ARG A 157 14.38 13.44 9.04
C ARG A 157 13.15 12.65 9.46
N ALA A 158 13.38 11.41 9.87
CA ALA A 158 12.32 10.47 10.15
C ALA A 158 12.72 9.46 11.22
N CYS A 159 11.73 8.94 11.94
CA CYS A 159 11.88 7.80 12.84
C CYS A 159 11.29 6.55 12.22
N ARG A 160 12.00 5.45 12.32
CA ARG A 160 11.50 4.13 11.91
C ARG A 160 11.61 3.11 13.04
N ARG A 161 10.76 2.09 12.99
CA ARG A 161 10.86 0.93 13.87
C ARG A 161 11.72 -0.15 13.24
N ALA A 162 12.76 -0.58 13.95
CA ALA A 162 13.61 -1.72 13.60
C ALA A 162 13.57 -2.75 14.74
N GLY A 163 12.63 -3.69 14.65
CA GLY A 163 12.33 -4.61 15.75
C GLY A 163 11.84 -3.87 17.00
N THR A 164 12.57 -3.96 18.10
CA THR A 164 12.25 -3.28 19.37
C THR A 164 12.84 -1.88 19.49
N VAL A 165 13.66 -1.44 18.50
CA VAL A 165 14.39 -0.17 18.54
C VAL A 165 13.71 0.86 17.64
N ILE A 166 13.70 2.12 18.08
CA ILE A 166 13.38 3.28 17.23
C ILE A 166 14.71 3.88 16.75
N GLN A 167 14.82 4.01 15.44
CA GLN A 167 15.97 4.64 14.78
C GLN A 167 15.57 6.01 14.24
N HIS A 168 16.35 7.04 14.57
CA HIS A 168 16.27 8.37 13.95
C HIS A 168 17.19 8.39 12.75
N LEU A 169 16.66 8.78 11.61
CA LEU A 169 17.36 8.76 10.32
C LEU A 169 17.26 10.12 9.64
N GLU A 170 18.29 10.44 8.90
CA GLU A 170 18.26 11.51 7.91
C GLU A 170 18.60 10.92 6.54
N THR A 171 17.85 11.29 5.51
CA THR A 171 18.02 10.80 4.14
C THR A 171 17.84 11.92 3.14
N GLU A 172 18.51 11.81 2.00
CA GLU A 172 18.39 12.75 0.89
C GLU A 172 17.03 12.61 0.19
N LEU A 173 16.57 13.70 -0.44
CA LEU A 173 15.42 13.72 -1.34
C LEU A 173 15.89 13.63 -2.81
N PRO A 174 15.09 13.02 -3.71
CA PRO A 174 13.81 12.36 -3.43
C PRO A 174 13.99 11.02 -2.72
N CYS A 175 13.03 10.63 -1.88
CA CYS A 175 13.04 9.33 -1.22
C CYS A 175 11.65 8.70 -1.09
N ALA A 176 11.61 7.42 -0.73
CA ALA A 176 10.37 6.67 -0.48
C ALA A 176 10.21 6.36 1.01
N VAL A 177 8.99 6.46 1.53
CA VAL A 177 8.65 6.13 2.92
C VAL A 177 7.51 5.11 2.97
N MET A 178 7.69 4.04 3.78
CA MET A 178 6.68 3.03 4.05
C MET A 178 6.12 3.25 5.45
N VAL A 179 4.93 3.83 5.51
CA VAL A 179 4.33 4.36 6.75
C VAL A 179 3.64 3.24 7.53
N SER A 180 3.95 3.15 8.81
CA SER A 180 3.25 2.26 9.73
C SER A 180 2.05 2.97 10.38
N ARG A 181 1.12 2.19 10.95
CA ARG A 181 -0.06 2.72 11.67
C ARG A 181 0.31 3.52 12.92
N GLU A 182 1.53 3.41 13.37
CA GLU A 182 2.04 4.16 14.53
C GLU A 182 2.29 5.64 14.21
N ASN A 183 2.31 6.02 12.93
CA ASN A 183 2.64 7.40 12.49
C ASN A 183 1.60 8.46 12.92
N GLY A 184 0.43 8.10 13.42
CA GLY A 184 -0.54 9.09 13.86
C GLY A 184 -1.99 8.63 13.84
N VAL A 185 -2.90 9.59 13.78
CA VAL A 185 -4.34 9.38 13.81
C VAL A 185 -4.95 9.79 12.47
N LEU A 186 -5.83 8.94 11.94
CA LEU A 186 -6.53 9.23 10.69
C LEU A 186 -7.60 10.31 10.91
N ALA A 187 -7.52 11.41 10.16
CA ALA A 187 -8.58 12.40 10.09
C ALA A 187 -9.75 11.88 9.24
N CYS A 188 -10.97 12.23 9.63
CA CYS A 188 -12.13 11.94 8.79
C CYS A 188 -12.20 12.88 7.59
N PRO A 189 -12.73 12.43 6.43
CA PRO A 189 -13.04 13.32 5.33
C PRO A 189 -14.02 14.44 5.76
N THR A 190 -13.80 15.65 5.24
CA THR A 190 -14.68 16.78 5.53
C THR A 190 -15.77 16.91 4.46
N LEU A 191 -16.86 17.62 4.76
CA LEU A 191 -17.90 17.91 3.77
C LEU A 191 -17.34 18.73 2.58
N SER A 192 -16.38 19.63 2.82
CA SER A 192 -15.70 20.37 1.77
C SER A 192 -14.84 19.45 0.89
N GLY A 193 -14.14 18.46 1.48
CA GLY A 193 -13.39 17.44 0.76
C GLY A 193 -14.29 16.57 -0.13
N TRP A 194 -15.46 16.16 0.37
CA TRP A 194 -16.47 15.46 -0.44
C TRP A 194 -16.92 16.29 -1.65
N ARG A 195 -17.22 17.57 -1.45
CA ARG A 195 -17.62 18.48 -2.53
C ARG A 195 -16.48 18.74 -3.53
N TYR A 196 -15.24 18.73 -3.06
CA TYR A 196 -14.06 18.84 -3.91
C TYR A 196 -13.92 17.59 -4.79
N ALA A 197 -13.88 16.41 -4.18
CA ALA A 197 -13.72 15.13 -4.87
C ALA A 197 -14.77 14.91 -5.98
N TRP A 198 -16.03 15.31 -5.72
CA TRP A 198 -17.10 15.22 -6.71
C TRP A 198 -16.86 15.99 -8.03
N LYS A 199 -15.98 16.99 -7.98
CA LYS A 199 -15.67 17.85 -9.14
C LYS A 199 -14.36 17.46 -9.82
N GLN A 200 -13.61 16.54 -9.22
CA GLN A 200 -12.32 16.12 -9.77
C GLN A 200 -12.50 14.96 -10.75
N GLU A 201 -11.68 14.97 -11.78
CA GLU A 201 -11.54 13.85 -12.70
C GLU A 201 -10.42 12.93 -12.22
N ILE A 202 -10.66 11.61 -12.23
CA ILE A 202 -9.63 10.60 -12.01
C ILE A 202 -9.01 10.27 -13.36
N VAL A 203 -7.74 10.61 -13.52
CA VAL A 203 -6.98 10.32 -14.74
C VAL A 203 -6.71 8.82 -14.79
N ARG A 204 -6.92 8.18 -15.95
CA ARG A 204 -6.63 6.77 -16.15
C ARG A 204 -5.44 6.61 -17.09
N TRP A 205 -4.51 5.74 -16.71
CA TRP A 205 -3.37 5.35 -17.52
C TRP A 205 -3.33 3.84 -17.70
N ASP A 206 -3.05 3.42 -18.92
CA ASP A 206 -2.80 2.03 -19.29
C ASP A 206 -1.31 1.77 -19.59
N GLU A 207 -0.96 0.58 -20.08
CA GLU A 207 0.41 0.21 -20.46
C GLU A 207 0.99 1.09 -21.56
N THR A 208 0.16 1.54 -22.50
CA THR A 208 0.58 2.42 -23.59
C THR A 208 0.92 3.80 -23.07
N ASP A 209 0.09 4.32 -22.17
CA ASP A 209 0.33 5.59 -21.49
C ASP A 209 1.63 5.60 -20.69
N LEU A 210 2.03 4.45 -20.15
CA LEU A 210 3.23 4.28 -19.34
C LEU A 210 4.46 3.86 -20.16
N ASN A 211 4.32 3.71 -21.49
CA ASN A 211 5.35 3.17 -22.39
C ASN A 211 5.89 1.81 -21.91
N LEU A 212 5.02 0.94 -21.40
CA LEU A 212 5.35 -0.40 -20.96
C LEU A 212 5.03 -1.42 -22.05
N ASP A 213 5.92 -2.39 -22.22
CA ASP A 213 5.62 -3.57 -23.05
C ASP A 213 4.60 -4.45 -22.28
N PRO A 214 3.40 -4.74 -22.85
CA PRO A 214 2.42 -5.62 -22.23
C PRO A 214 2.98 -6.99 -21.85
N SER A 215 4.01 -7.48 -22.55
CA SER A 215 4.67 -8.76 -22.26
C SER A 215 5.59 -8.71 -21.03
N ALA A 216 5.98 -7.51 -20.59
CA ALA A 216 6.89 -7.29 -19.45
C ALA A 216 6.15 -7.05 -18.12
N VAL A 217 4.82 -7.10 -18.12
CA VAL A 217 3.96 -6.87 -16.94
C VAL A 217 2.89 -7.96 -16.81
N GLY A 218 2.16 -7.96 -15.70
CA GLY A 218 1.07 -8.90 -15.47
C GLY A 218 1.52 -10.32 -15.11
N LEU A 219 0.58 -11.26 -15.15
CA LEU A 219 0.79 -12.64 -14.72
C LEU A 219 1.91 -13.37 -15.50
N HIS A 220 2.06 -13.06 -16.79
CA HIS A 220 3.04 -13.76 -17.64
C HIS A 220 4.47 -13.37 -17.29
N ALA A 221 4.70 -12.10 -17.00
CA ALA A 221 6.01 -11.55 -16.64
C ALA A 221 6.37 -11.75 -15.16
N SER A 222 5.39 -12.08 -14.33
CA SER A 222 5.56 -12.24 -12.87
C SER A 222 6.53 -13.38 -12.54
N PRO A 223 7.67 -13.10 -11.86
CA PRO A 223 8.59 -14.11 -11.35
C PRO A 223 7.94 -15.11 -10.40
N THR A 224 6.94 -14.67 -9.64
CA THR A 224 6.21 -15.49 -8.68
C THR A 224 4.78 -15.76 -9.14
N LYS A 225 4.27 -16.97 -8.87
CA LYS A 225 2.90 -17.35 -9.22
C LYS A 225 2.27 -18.15 -8.09
N VAL A 226 1.01 -17.82 -7.76
CA VAL A 226 0.23 -18.61 -6.81
C VAL A 226 -0.13 -19.94 -7.46
N VAL A 227 0.36 -21.04 -6.88
CA VAL A 227 0.10 -22.41 -7.37
C VAL A 227 -1.20 -22.95 -6.81
N SER A 228 -1.48 -22.70 -5.52
CA SER A 228 -2.70 -23.16 -4.86
C SER A 228 -3.05 -22.27 -3.68
N THR A 229 -4.33 -22.19 -3.35
CA THR A 229 -4.84 -21.56 -2.14
C THR A 229 -5.66 -22.57 -1.35
N PHE A 230 -5.61 -22.50 -0.02
CA PHE A 230 -6.43 -23.32 0.85
C PHE A 230 -6.90 -22.50 2.06
N VAL A 231 -8.06 -22.87 2.59
CA VAL A 231 -8.54 -22.30 3.85
C VAL A 231 -8.01 -23.18 4.98
N PRO A 232 -7.18 -22.65 5.90
CA PRO A 232 -6.70 -23.43 7.01
C PRO A 232 -7.86 -23.90 7.88
N CYS A 233 -8.03 -25.22 8.02
CA CYS A 233 -8.93 -25.78 9.01
C CYS A 233 -8.28 -25.67 10.38
N GLN A 234 -8.58 -24.61 11.13
CA GLN A 234 -8.14 -24.48 12.51
C GLN A 234 -9.08 -25.25 13.43
N GLY A 235 -8.87 -26.56 13.53
CA GLY A 235 -9.35 -27.33 14.67
C GLY A 235 -8.48 -27.00 15.89
N LYS A 236 -8.84 -25.96 16.64
CA LYS A 236 -8.22 -25.73 17.95
C LYS A 236 -8.81 -26.75 18.92
N SER A 237 -8.07 -27.81 19.24
CA SER A 237 -8.36 -28.62 20.40
C SER A 237 -7.85 -27.89 21.64
N LEU A 238 -8.76 -27.37 22.46
CA LEU A 238 -8.41 -26.78 23.74
C LEU A 238 -8.17 -27.93 24.73
N ARG A 239 -6.97 -28.01 25.27
CA ARG A 239 -6.64 -28.88 26.41
C ARG A 239 -6.58 -28.03 27.67
N TRP A 240 -7.51 -28.27 28.58
CA TRP A 240 -7.46 -27.62 29.89
C TRP A 240 -6.44 -28.35 30.77
N LEU A 241 -5.53 -27.57 31.37
CA LEU A 241 -4.51 -28.10 32.27
C LEU A 241 -4.88 -27.69 33.70
N ALA A 242 -4.83 -28.64 34.63
CA ALA A 242 -5.32 -28.40 35.99
C ALA A 242 -4.33 -27.63 36.87
N ASN A 243 -3.02 -27.67 36.54
CA ASN A 243 -1.98 -27.06 37.34
C ASN A 243 -0.70 -26.76 36.52
N ALA A 244 0.27 -26.10 37.17
CA ALA A 244 1.53 -25.70 36.53
C ALA A 244 2.44 -26.90 36.15
N GLU A 245 2.34 -28.05 36.83
CA GLU A 245 3.12 -29.23 36.50
C GLU A 245 2.65 -29.87 35.20
N GLU A 246 1.32 -29.94 34.99
CA GLU A 246 0.75 -30.37 33.71
C GLU A 246 1.11 -29.47 32.56
N LEU A 247 1.14 -28.14 32.79
CA LEU A 247 1.60 -27.16 31.80
C LEU A 247 3.05 -27.39 31.42
N ARG A 248 3.93 -27.56 32.42
CA ARG A 248 5.33 -27.86 32.19
C ARG A 248 5.53 -29.15 31.40
N SER A 249 4.81 -30.20 31.77
CA SER A 249 4.89 -31.52 31.10
C SER A 249 4.39 -31.42 29.65
N ALA A 250 3.29 -30.70 29.39
CA ALA A 250 2.77 -30.49 28.05
C ALA A 250 3.76 -29.70 27.14
N ILE A 251 4.41 -28.66 27.66
CA ILE A 251 5.40 -27.89 26.90
C ILE A 251 6.64 -28.74 26.57
N ILE A 252 7.13 -29.55 27.54
CA ILE A 252 8.31 -30.40 27.33
C ILE A 252 8.05 -31.52 26.33
N SER A 253 6.80 -32.01 26.24
CA SER A 253 6.44 -33.11 25.33
C SER A 253 6.21 -32.66 23.88
N GLU A 254 6.14 -31.34 23.59
CA GLU A 254 5.95 -30.79 22.26
C GLU A 254 7.24 -30.21 21.65
N ILE A 255 8.35 -30.22 22.39
CA ILE A 255 9.71 -29.84 21.94
C ILE A 255 10.48 -31.11 21.56
#